data_70313481836a6145ad45bc7ed74305f8
#
_entry.id   70313481836a6145ad45bc7ed74305f8
#
_cell.length_a   1.000
_cell.length_b   1.000
_cell.length_c   1.000
_cell.angle_alpha   90.00
_cell.angle_beta   90.00
_cell.angle_gamma   90.00
#
_symmetry.space_group_name_H-M   'P 1'
#
loop_
_entity.id
_entity.type
_entity.pdbx_description
1 polymer ?
#
loop_
_entity_poly.entity_id
_entity_poly.type
_entity_poly.pdbx_seq_one_letter_code
_entity_poly.pdbx_strand_id
1 'polypeptide(L)'
;MNGHLVKLHHCRWSIGVIALILGIALAEAPSGARAQIIDMGKYPDISGGWARSEVYAWARGEKPPLTPQYQAIYEANIADRATGGQGFDAMYRCLPPGMPRQMHVYAPMEIVITPKTTYILIDHIHDDRRIYTDGRDWPEEDVDPVFSGYSVGKWLDEDGDGKYDVLEVETRLIKGPRTLDGLLPTHKDNRSIVKERIYLDKANPDILHDQITLIDHAYTRPWTITKNYPRYKNPAPIWWHEEVCAENNVHVNVGKEDYYVSSDGFLMPVKKDQAPPDLRYFRPIGK
;
A
#
# COMPACT_ATOMS: atom_id res chain seq x y z
N MET A 1 100.10 3.93 -33.00
CA MET A 1 99.87 2.77 -32.20
C MET A 1 98.43 2.56 -32.12
N ASN A 2 97.98 1.43 -32.64
CA ASN A 2 96.69 0.78 -32.58
C ASN A 2 95.41 1.60 -32.89
N GLY A 3 95.06 1.56 -34.19
CA GLY A 3 93.70 1.87 -34.63
C GLY A 3 92.83 0.64 -34.59
N HIS A 4 91.60 0.78 -34.15
CA HIS A 4 90.52 -0.21 -34.33
C HIS A 4 89.49 0.33 -35.30
N LEU A 5 89.38 -0.33 -36.48
CA LEU A 5 88.35 -0.17 -37.50
C LEU A 5 87.09 -0.72 -36.89
N VAL A 6 86.06 0.10 -36.86
CA VAL A 6 84.68 -0.38 -36.61
C VAL A 6 83.99 -0.59 -37.94
N LYS A 7 83.62 -1.83 -38.21
CA LYS A 7 82.84 -2.27 -39.36
C LYS A 7 81.38 -1.77 -39.23
N LEU A 8 80.95 -0.95 -40.21
CA LEU A 8 79.57 -0.59 -40.45
C LEU A 8 78.80 -1.78 -40.97
N HIS A 9 77.92 -2.37 -40.22
CA HIS A 9 76.93 -3.32 -40.72
C HIS A 9 75.70 -2.57 -41.23
N HIS A 10 75.45 -2.70 -42.54
CA HIS A 10 74.18 -2.26 -43.10
C HIS A 10 73.02 -3.05 -42.58
N CYS A 11 72.22 -2.42 -41.75
CA CYS A 11 70.94 -2.98 -41.35
C CYS A 11 69.90 -2.68 -42.42
N ARG A 12 69.48 -3.73 -43.19
CA ARG A 12 68.40 -3.67 -44.13
C ARG A 12 67.07 -3.49 -43.38
N TRP A 13 66.46 -2.34 -43.46
CA TRP A 13 65.12 -2.11 -42.93
C TRP A 13 64.12 -2.83 -43.80
N SER A 14 63.57 -3.92 -43.34
CA SER A 14 62.38 -4.52 -43.87
C SER A 14 61.18 -3.69 -43.42
N ILE A 15 60.53 -3.04 -44.35
CA ILE A 15 59.28 -2.31 -44.13
C ILE A 15 58.22 -3.35 -43.86
N GLY A 16 58.02 -3.70 -42.59
CA GLY A 16 56.87 -4.46 -42.12
C GLY A 16 55.63 -3.55 -42.14
N VAL A 17 54.70 -3.82 -43.01
CA VAL A 17 53.41 -3.18 -42.98
C VAL A 17 52.67 -3.68 -41.70
N ILE A 18 52.71 -2.87 -40.66
CA ILE A 18 51.88 -3.08 -39.49
C ILE A 18 50.47 -2.68 -39.92
N ALA A 19 49.64 -3.65 -40.30
CA ALA A 19 48.19 -3.48 -40.43
C ALA A 19 47.65 -3.21 -38.98
N LEU A 20 47.40 -1.96 -38.69
CA LEU A 20 46.70 -1.52 -37.47
C LEU A 20 45.24 -1.95 -37.61
N ILE A 21 44.87 -3.12 -37.13
CA ILE A 21 43.48 -3.53 -37.00
C ILE A 21 42.94 -2.65 -35.85
N LEU A 22 42.31 -1.53 -36.20
CA LEU A 22 41.45 -0.79 -35.30
C LEU A 22 40.23 -1.66 -35.03
N GLY A 23 40.30 -2.46 -34.00
CA GLY A 23 39.12 -3.08 -33.40
C GLY A 23 38.22 -1.97 -32.88
N ILE A 24 37.23 -1.59 -33.67
CA ILE A 24 36.10 -0.80 -33.17
C ILE A 24 35.39 -1.75 -32.20
N ALA A 25 35.76 -1.68 -30.92
CA ALA A 25 34.88 -2.13 -29.85
C ALA A 25 33.62 -1.26 -29.97
N LEU A 26 32.59 -1.79 -30.59
CA LEU A 26 31.21 -1.32 -30.41
C LEU A 26 30.95 -1.47 -28.93
N ALA A 27 31.28 -0.43 -28.16
CA ALA A 27 30.74 -0.28 -26.84
C ALA A 27 29.22 -0.28 -27.04
N GLU A 28 28.57 -1.38 -26.71
CA GLU A 28 27.13 -1.39 -26.53
C GLU A 28 26.83 -0.27 -25.53
N ALA A 29 26.39 0.86 -26.07
CA ALA A 29 25.86 1.93 -25.23
C ALA A 29 24.83 1.25 -24.34
N PRO A 30 24.90 1.44 -23.01
CA PRO A 30 23.89 0.90 -22.12
C PRO A 30 22.57 1.35 -22.73
N SER A 31 21.70 0.39 -23.02
CA SER A 31 20.36 0.65 -23.58
C SER A 31 19.74 1.67 -22.64
N GLY A 32 19.84 2.96 -23.03
CA GLY A 32 19.33 4.05 -22.24
C GLY A 32 17.89 3.68 -21.88
N ALA A 33 17.55 3.76 -20.61
CA ALA A 33 16.21 3.48 -20.14
C ALA A 33 15.26 4.34 -20.98
N ARG A 34 14.75 3.77 -22.06
CA ARG A 34 13.70 4.40 -22.84
C ARG A 34 12.52 4.48 -21.89
N ALA A 35 12.12 5.69 -21.57
CA ALA A 35 10.86 5.89 -20.87
C ALA A 35 9.80 5.10 -21.63
N GLN A 36 9.26 4.07 -20.99
CA GLN A 36 8.24 3.25 -21.61
C GLN A 36 7.00 4.12 -21.71
N ILE A 37 6.69 4.60 -22.92
CA ILE A 37 5.49 5.40 -23.14
C ILE A 37 4.31 4.46 -23.00
N ILE A 38 3.43 4.78 -22.05
CA ILE A 38 2.17 4.07 -21.86
C ILE A 38 1.13 4.66 -22.83
N ASP A 39 0.43 3.79 -23.52
CA ASP A 39 -0.73 4.21 -24.31
C ASP A 39 -1.95 4.35 -23.37
N MET A 40 -2.14 5.55 -22.86
CA MET A 40 -3.27 5.87 -21.99
C MET A 40 -4.62 5.69 -22.66
N GLY A 41 -4.68 5.69 -23.99
CA GLY A 41 -5.94 5.42 -24.72
C GLY A 41 -6.48 4.01 -24.55
N LYS A 42 -5.67 3.10 -24.03
CA LYS A 42 -6.10 1.72 -23.69
C LYS A 42 -6.69 1.58 -22.30
N TYR A 43 -6.52 2.56 -21.43
CA TYR A 43 -6.99 2.49 -20.06
C TYR A 43 -8.29 3.28 -19.87
N PRO A 44 -9.16 2.88 -18.94
CA PRO A 44 -10.32 3.68 -18.60
C PRO A 44 -9.88 5.03 -18.04
N ASP A 45 -10.67 6.07 -18.28
CA ASP A 45 -10.41 7.38 -17.70
C ASP A 45 -10.73 7.38 -16.20
N ILE A 46 -9.76 6.94 -15.42
CA ILE A 46 -9.81 6.98 -13.96
C ILE A 46 -9.00 8.16 -13.39
N SER A 47 -8.64 9.11 -14.24
CA SER A 47 -7.92 10.33 -13.83
C SER A 47 -8.72 11.18 -12.84
N GLY A 48 -8.00 12.04 -12.10
CA GLY A 48 -8.56 12.91 -11.07
C GLY A 48 -8.84 12.17 -9.76
N GLY A 49 -9.60 12.81 -8.90
CA GLY A 49 -9.85 12.33 -7.56
C GLY A 49 -11.15 11.56 -7.44
N TRP A 50 -11.18 10.64 -6.52
CA TRP A 50 -12.32 9.83 -6.16
C TRP A 50 -12.68 10.10 -4.70
N ALA A 51 -13.94 10.43 -4.45
CA ALA A 51 -14.42 10.69 -3.11
C ALA A 51 -14.67 9.36 -2.36
N ARG A 52 -14.67 9.44 -1.04
CA ARG A 52 -14.97 8.28 -0.21
C ARG A 52 -16.35 7.71 -0.51
N SER A 53 -16.46 6.39 -0.52
CA SER A 53 -17.76 5.71 -0.45
C SER A 53 -18.56 6.23 0.76
N GLU A 54 -19.84 6.54 0.58
CA GLU A 54 -20.70 7.14 1.61
C GLU A 54 -20.89 6.26 2.86
N VAL A 55 -20.60 4.98 2.75
CA VAL A 55 -20.84 4.01 3.82
C VAL A 55 -19.58 3.78 4.63
N TYR A 56 -19.56 4.29 5.86
CA TYR A 56 -18.45 4.06 6.79
C TYR A 56 -18.33 2.60 7.26
N ALA A 57 -19.43 1.89 7.43
CA ALA A 57 -19.42 0.48 7.79
C ALA A 57 -18.84 -0.38 6.66
N TRP A 58 -18.10 -1.44 7.01
CA TRP A 58 -17.53 -2.36 6.03
C TRP A 58 -18.61 -2.91 5.08
N ALA A 59 -19.68 -3.47 5.65
CA ALA A 59 -20.84 -3.93 4.89
C ALA A 59 -22.13 -3.47 5.59
N ARG A 60 -22.91 -2.62 4.94
CA ARG A 60 -24.17 -2.12 5.51
C ARG A 60 -25.24 -3.20 5.48
N GLY A 61 -25.82 -3.51 6.64
CA GLY A 61 -26.99 -4.39 6.75
C GLY A 61 -26.68 -5.89 6.60
N GLU A 62 -25.45 -6.26 6.35
CA GLU A 62 -25.02 -7.65 6.32
C GLU A 62 -24.45 -8.08 7.67
N LYS A 63 -24.86 -9.26 8.11
CA LYS A 63 -24.20 -9.88 9.27
C LYS A 63 -22.85 -10.44 8.81
N PRO A 64 -21.72 -10.01 9.45
CA PRO A 64 -20.41 -10.53 9.11
C PRO A 64 -20.35 -12.06 9.36
N PRO A 65 -19.82 -12.85 8.41
CA PRO A 65 -19.73 -14.30 8.55
C PRO A 65 -18.54 -14.71 9.43
N LEU A 66 -18.44 -14.16 10.64
CA LEU A 66 -17.36 -14.43 11.58
C LEU A 66 -17.42 -15.86 12.13
N THR A 67 -16.25 -16.42 12.44
CA THR A 67 -16.18 -17.62 13.28
C THR A 67 -16.64 -17.29 14.70
N PRO A 68 -17.10 -18.28 15.50
CA PRO A 68 -17.55 -18.00 16.87
C PRO A 68 -16.53 -17.26 17.74
N GLN A 69 -15.25 -17.60 17.57
CA GLN A 69 -14.14 -16.93 18.27
C GLN A 69 -14.05 -15.44 17.94
N TYR A 70 -14.11 -15.12 16.64
CA TYR A 70 -13.99 -13.74 16.17
C TYR A 70 -15.27 -12.95 16.33
N GLN A 71 -16.44 -13.62 16.39
CA GLN A 71 -17.70 -13.02 16.79
C GLN A 71 -17.62 -12.48 18.22
N ALA A 72 -17.06 -13.25 19.17
CA ALA A 72 -16.87 -12.80 20.54
C ALA A 72 -15.92 -11.59 20.64
N ILE A 73 -14.86 -11.55 19.82
CA ILE A 73 -13.95 -10.38 19.73
C ILE A 73 -14.70 -9.15 19.20
N TYR A 74 -15.51 -9.33 18.16
CA TYR A 74 -16.32 -8.26 17.58
C TYR A 74 -17.31 -7.67 18.59
N GLU A 75 -18.02 -8.53 19.33
CA GLU A 75 -18.94 -8.12 20.39
C GLU A 75 -18.23 -7.39 21.52
N ALA A 76 -17.04 -7.84 21.90
CA ALA A 76 -16.20 -7.15 22.89
C ALA A 76 -15.76 -5.76 22.41
N ASN A 77 -15.40 -5.62 21.14
CA ASN A 77 -15.07 -4.32 20.54
C ASN A 77 -16.26 -3.35 20.56
N ILE A 78 -17.47 -3.85 20.26
CA ILE A 78 -18.69 -3.05 20.32
C ILE A 78 -18.96 -2.60 21.77
N ALA A 79 -18.86 -3.51 22.73
CA ALA A 79 -19.08 -3.19 24.14
C ALA A 79 -18.06 -2.18 24.68
N ASP A 80 -16.79 -2.32 24.30
CA ASP A 80 -15.73 -1.37 24.68
C ASP A 80 -16.00 0.03 24.10
N ARG A 81 -16.38 0.10 22.81
CA ARG A 81 -16.75 1.37 22.15
C ARG A 81 -17.97 2.04 22.81
N ALA A 82 -18.95 1.26 23.24
CA ALA A 82 -20.14 1.78 23.90
C ALA A 82 -19.82 2.47 25.22
N THR A 83 -18.70 2.14 25.86
CA THR A 83 -18.22 2.78 27.09
C THR A 83 -17.13 3.84 26.86
N GLY A 84 -16.89 4.23 25.61
CA GLY A 84 -15.89 5.23 25.26
C GLY A 84 -14.48 4.67 25.04
N GLY A 85 -14.33 3.35 25.01
CA GLY A 85 -13.08 2.69 24.64
C GLY A 85 -12.81 2.73 23.16
N GLN A 86 -11.65 2.24 22.75
CA GLN A 86 -11.18 2.28 21.37
C GLN A 86 -11.37 0.96 20.62
N GLY A 87 -11.81 -0.06 21.33
CA GLY A 87 -11.87 -1.40 20.80
C GLY A 87 -10.47 -1.90 20.44
N PHE A 88 -10.39 -2.66 19.36
CA PHE A 88 -9.14 -3.23 18.84
C PHE A 88 -8.54 -2.39 17.69
N ASP A 89 -8.98 -1.14 17.54
CA ASP A 89 -8.61 -0.31 16.42
C ASP A 89 -7.18 0.22 16.52
N ALA A 90 -6.29 -0.31 15.71
CA ALA A 90 -4.88 0.07 15.69
C ALA A 90 -4.64 1.53 15.24
N MET A 91 -5.60 2.14 14.54
CA MET A 91 -5.50 3.54 14.10
C MET A 91 -5.46 4.52 15.27
N TYR A 92 -6.06 4.19 16.41
CA TYR A 92 -5.92 5.00 17.61
C TYR A 92 -4.49 5.05 18.17
N ARG A 93 -3.62 4.17 17.67
CA ARG A 93 -2.18 4.18 17.97
C ARG A 93 -1.35 4.61 16.79
N CYS A 94 -1.94 5.37 15.86
CA CYS A 94 -1.32 5.88 14.66
C CYS A 94 -0.70 4.80 13.75
N LEU A 95 -1.23 3.57 13.80
CA LEU A 95 -0.86 2.55 12.85
C LEU A 95 -1.71 2.71 11.58
N PRO A 96 -1.16 2.46 10.39
CA PRO A 96 -1.90 2.54 9.16
C PRO A 96 -3.15 1.64 9.16
N PRO A 97 -4.23 2.04 8.48
CA PRO A 97 -5.44 1.20 8.35
C PRO A 97 -5.12 -0.14 7.67
N GLY A 98 -4.22 -0.14 6.71
CA GLY A 98 -3.83 -1.29 5.92
C GLY A 98 -4.95 -1.87 5.07
N MET A 99 -4.62 -2.89 4.27
CA MET A 99 -5.61 -3.56 3.43
C MET A 99 -6.52 -4.49 4.24
N PRO A 100 -7.82 -4.57 3.86
CA PRO A 100 -8.51 -3.80 2.81
C PRO A 100 -9.08 -2.46 3.30
N ARG A 101 -8.91 -2.12 4.57
CA ARG A 101 -9.52 -0.94 5.20
C ARG A 101 -9.08 0.37 4.55
N GLN A 102 -7.85 0.48 4.07
CA GLN A 102 -7.38 1.68 3.39
C GLN A 102 -8.22 2.05 2.17
N MET A 103 -8.83 1.08 1.48
CA MET A 103 -9.76 1.30 0.38
C MET A 103 -11.15 1.77 0.82
N HIS A 104 -11.39 1.90 2.10
CA HIS A 104 -12.71 2.14 2.66
C HIS A 104 -12.79 3.40 3.52
N VAL A 105 -11.69 3.82 4.13
CA VAL A 105 -11.77 4.71 5.30
C VAL A 105 -11.83 6.17 4.94
N TYR A 106 -10.99 6.61 4.04
CA TYR A 106 -10.76 8.04 3.81
C TYR A 106 -10.61 8.35 2.33
N ALA A 107 -10.82 9.60 2.01
CA ALA A 107 -10.73 10.12 0.66
C ALA A 107 -10.43 11.62 0.75
N PRO A 108 -10.00 12.23 -0.30
CA PRO A 108 -9.92 11.73 -1.67
C PRO A 108 -8.82 10.71 -1.90
N MET A 109 -8.95 9.97 -2.99
CA MET A 109 -7.87 9.16 -3.53
C MET A 109 -7.66 9.47 -5.00
N GLU A 110 -6.44 9.26 -5.49
CA GLU A 110 -6.09 9.35 -6.91
C GLU A 110 -5.49 8.04 -7.38
N ILE A 111 -5.77 7.68 -8.64
CA ILE A 111 -5.21 6.49 -9.26
C ILE A 111 -4.25 6.92 -10.36
N VAL A 112 -2.99 6.48 -10.27
CA VAL A 112 -1.94 6.81 -11.21
C VAL A 112 -1.46 5.54 -11.89
N ILE A 113 -1.64 5.46 -13.20
CA ILE A 113 -1.22 4.33 -14.02
C ILE A 113 0.16 4.59 -14.58
N THR A 114 1.09 3.67 -14.37
CA THR A 114 2.41 3.65 -14.98
C THR A 114 2.64 2.32 -15.72
N PRO A 115 3.68 2.18 -16.56
CA PRO A 115 3.92 0.95 -17.32
C PRO A 115 4.03 -0.34 -16.49
N LYS A 116 4.43 -0.23 -15.24
CA LYS A 116 4.71 -1.40 -14.39
C LYS A 116 3.92 -1.44 -13.09
N THR A 117 3.28 -0.33 -12.74
CA THR A 117 2.63 -0.20 -11.43
C THR A 117 1.46 0.75 -11.54
N THR A 118 0.33 0.35 -10.98
CA THR A 118 -0.78 1.24 -10.72
C THR A 118 -0.70 1.67 -9.26
N TYR A 119 -0.69 2.98 -9.01
CA TYR A 119 -0.65 3.54 -7.67
C TYR A 119 -2.05 4.02 -7.29
N ILE A 120 -2.42 3.79 -6.05
CA ILE A 120 -3.58 4.43 -5.42
C ILE A 120 -3.01 5.30 -4.30
N LEU A 121 -3.09 6.60 -4.50
CA LEU A 121 -2.67 7.61 -3.55
C LEU A 121 -3.89 7.96 -2.70
N ILE A 122 -3.76 7.95 -1.39
CA ILE A 122 -4.87 8.17 -0.47
C ILE A 122 -4.50 9.30 0.48
N ASP A 123 -5.34 10.33 0.52
CA ASP A 123 -5.17 11.51 1.38
C ASP A 123 -5.53 11.18 2.85
N HIS A 124 -4.85 10.20 3.39
CA HIS A 124 -4.94 9.89 4.82
C HIS A 124 -3.74 9.04 5.25
N ILE A 125 -3.00 9.52 6.22
CA ILE A 125 -1.82 8.85 6.81
C ILE A 125 -0.76 8.49 5.76
N HIS A 126 -0.75 9.15 4.59
CA HIS A 126 0.19 8.92 3.48
C HIS A 126 0.37 7.44 3.12
N ASP A 127 -0.73 6.67 3.16
CA ASP A 127 -0.72 5.22 2.96
C ASP A 127 -0.91 4.88 1.47
N ASP A 128 0.09 5.19 0.66
CA ASP A 128 0.08 4.93 -0.76
C ASP A 128 0.11 3.42 -1.04
N ARG A 129 -0.72 3.00 -1.98
CA ARG A 129 -0.80 1.61 -2.40
C ARG A 129 -0.13 1.42 -3.76
N ARG A 130 0.70 0.40 -3.86
CA ARG A 130 1.36 -0.03 -5.10
C ARG A 130 0.79 -1.35 -5.55
N ILE A 131 0.22 -1.37 -6.76
CA ILE A 131 -0.28 -2.57 -7.42
C ILE A 131 0.65 -2.84 -8.60
N TYR A 132 1.42 -3.91 -8.54
CA TYR A 132 2.32 -4.27 -9.61
C TYR A 132 1.56 -4.88 -10.78
N THR A 133 1.61 -4.21 -11.94
CA THR A 133 0.85 -4.56 -13.15
C THR A 133 1.76 -4.96 -14.32
N ASP A 134 3.00 -5.32 -14.03
CA ASP A 134 4.01 -5.73 -15.01
C ASP A 134 4.11 -7.25 -15.22
N GLY A 135 3.18 -8.02 -14.65
CA GLY A 135 3.13 -9.46 -14.79
C GLY A 135 4.15 -10.22 -13.94
N ARG A 136 4.74 -9.56 -12.93
CA ARG A 136 5.67 -10.23 -12.01
C ARG A 136 4.97 -11.25 -11.14
N ASP A 137 5.73 -12.25 -10.71
CA ASP A 137 5.32 -13.22 -9.71
C ASP A 137 5.31 -12.62 -8.30
N TRP A 138 4.78 -13.38 -7.36
CA TRP A 138 4.84 -13.08 -5.94
C TRP A 138 6.30 -13.05 -5.47
N PRO A 139 6.62 -12.24 -4.45
CA PRO A 139 7.94 -12.26 -3.86
C PRO A 139 8.25 -13.65 -3.30
N GLU A 140 9.52 -14.01 -3.32
CA GLU A 140 10.01 -15.25 -2.69
C GLU A 140 9.66 -15.27 -1.20
N GLU A 141 9.75 -16.47 -0.59
CA GLU A 141 9.55 -16.65 0.85
C GLU A 141 10.51 -15.73 1.63
N ASP A 142 10.08 -15.28 2.83
CA ASP A 142 10.80 -14.40 3.77
C ASP A 142 10.60 -12.87 3.58
N VAL A 143 9.56 -12.44 2.88
CA VAL A 143 9.16 -11.04 2.88
C VAL A 143 8.26 -10.74 4.08
N ASP A 144 8.67 -9.80 4.91
CA ASP A 144 7.88 -9.38 6.06
C ASP A 144 6.53 -8.77 5.63
N PRO A 145 5.42 -9.19 6.27
CA PRO A 145 4.12 -8.58 6.04
C PRO A 145 4.12 -7.09 6.41
N VAL A 146 3.46 -6.29 5.57
CA VAL A 146 3.25 -4.85 5.80
C VAL A 146 1.76 -4.51 5.82
N PHE A 147 1.39 -3.33 6.31
CA PHE A 147 -0.03 -2.99 6.47
C PHE A 147 -0.80 -2.95 5.14
N SER A 148 -0.24 -2.34 4.11
CA SER A 148 -0.84 -2.30 2.76
C SER A 148 -0.71 -3.63 2.00
N GLY A 149 0.08 -4.57 2.51
CA GLY A 149 0.36 -5.84 1.85
C GLY A 149 1.17 -5.69 0.57
N TYR A 150 1.32 -6.80 -0.14
CA TYR A 150 1.91 -6.83 -1.48
C TYR A 150 0.81 -7.12 -2.49
N SER A 151 0.63 -6.22 -3.47
CA SER A 151 -0.46 -6.30 -4.46
C SER A 151 0.08 -6.57 -5.86
N VAL A 152 -0.43 -7.63 -6.49
CA VAL A 152 -0.22 -7.94 -7.89
C VAL A 152 -1.53 -7.75 -8.63
N GLY A 153 -1.51 -7.08 -9.76
CA GLY A 153 -2.70 -6.78 -10.53
C GLY A 153 -2.52 -7.01 -12.03
N LYS A 154 -3.66 -7.07 -12.70
CA LYS A 154 -3.73 -7.21 -14.15
C LYS A 154 -4.87 -6.38 -14.70
N TRP A 155 -4.58 -5.58 -15.71
CA TRP A 155 -5.60 -4.91 -16.50
C TRP A 155 -6.21 -5.89 -17.50
N LEU A 156 -7.53 -5.95 -17.54
CA LEU A 156 -8.31 -6.85 -18.39
C LEU A 156 -9.14 -6.06 -19.39
N ASP A 157 -9.18 -6.56 -20.62
CA ASP A 157 -10.08 -6.19 -21.68
C ASP A 157 -11.15 -7.29 -21.73
N GLU A 158 -12.29 -7.08 -21.07
CA GLU A 158 -13.32 -8.11 -20.91
C GLU A 158 -14.30 -8.18 -22.07
N ASP A 159 -14.52 -7.07 -22.78
CA ASP A 159 -15.41 -7.03 -23.93
C ASP A 159 -14.69 -7.18 -25.27
N GLY A 160 -13.35 -7.19 -25.27
CA GLY A 160 -12.50 -7.47 -26.44
C GLY A 160 -12.44 -6.30 -27.43
N ASP A 161 -12.67 -5.07 -26.98
CA ASP A 161 -12.62 -3.88 -27.84
C ASP A 161 -11.20 -3.30 -28.02
N GLY A 162 -10.20 -3.90 -27.37
CA GLY A 162 -8.80 -3.49 -27.37
C GLY A 162 -8.45 -2.47 -26.28
N LYS A 163 -9.38 -2.19 -25.37
CA LYS A 163 -9.20 -1.34 -24.20
C LYS A 163 -9.38 -2.11 -22.91
N TYR A 164 -8.81 -1.62 -21.86
CA TYR A 164 -8.98 -2.23 -20.55
C TYR A 164 -10.25 -1.70 -19.86
N ASP A 165 -11.00 -2.61 -19.26
CA ASP A 165 -12.21 -2.31 -18.49
C ASP A 165 -12.00 -2.40 -17.00
N VAL A 166 -11.18 -3.36 -16.58
CA VAL A 166 -11.10 -3.80 -15.18
C VAL A 166 -9.64 -3.94 -14.77
N LEU A 167 -9.32 -3.45 -13.58
CA LEU A 167 -8.11 -3.83 -12.87
C LEU A 167 -8.45 -4.94 -11.87
N GLU A 168 -8.02 -6.14 -12.15
CA GLU A 168 -8.05 -7.27 -11.21
C GLU A 168 -6.81 -7.23 -10.31
N VAL A 169 -7.00 -7.36 -8.99
CA VAL A 169 -5.91 -7.28 -8.01
C VAL A 169 -6.03 -8.42 -7.01
N GLU A 170 -4.91 -8.98 -6.62
CA GLU A 170 -4.79 -9.81 -5.43
C GLU A 170 -3.72 -9.22 -4.51
N THR A 171 -4.03 -9.13 -3.21
CA THR A 171 -3.12 -8.63 -2.18
C THR A 171 -2.90 -9.69 -1.12
N ARG A 172 -1.65 -9.96 -0.82
CA ARG A 172 -1.17 -10.88 0.23
C ARG A 172 -0.17 -10.18 1.13
N LEU A 173 0.44 -10.92 2.05
CA LEU A 173 1.46 -10.41 2.98
C LEU A 173 0.95 -9.18 3.77
N ILE A 174 -0.30 -9.28 4.19
CA ILE A 174 -0.97 -8.22 4.93
C ILE A 174 -0.71 -8.42 6.42
N LYS A 175 -0.11 -7.42 7.06
CA LYS A 175 0.20 -7.47 8.49
C LYS A 175 -1.06 -7.33 9.34
N GLY A 176 -1.34 -8.35 10.15
CA GLY A 176 -2.44 -8.39 11.11
C GLY A 176 -1.97 -8.33 12.58
N PRO A 177 -2.90 -8.38 13.53
CA PRO A 177 -4.35 -8.21 13.37
C PRO A 177 -4.73 -6.76 13.16
N ARG A 178 -5.91 -6.53 12.57
CA ARG A 178 -6.48 -5.20 12.34
C ARG A 178 -8.00 -5.25 12.36
N THR A 179 -8.63 -4.11 12.10
CA THR A 179 -10.08 -4.02 11.92
C THR A 179 -10.41 -3.50 10.53
N LEU A 180 -11.54 -3.98 9.96
CA LEU A 180 -12.01 -3.54 8.64
C LEU A 180 -12.66 -2.15 8.67
N ASP A 181 -13.28 -1.80 9.80
CA ASP A 181 -14.03 -0.55 9.99
C ASP A 181 -13.89 0.01 11.42
N GLY A 182 -12.85 -0.40 12.13
CA GLY A 182 -12.62 -0.03 13.53
C GLY A 182 -13.24 -1.00 14.54
N LEU A 183 -14.09 -1.93 14.12
CA LEU A 183 -14.76 -2.89 14.97
C LEU A 183 -14.59 -4.34 14.51
N LEU A 184 -14.78 -4.61 13.21
CA LEU A 184 -14.71 -5.94 12.62
C LEU A 184 -13.26 -6.44 12.56
N PRO A 185 -12.90 -7.48 13.31
CA PRO A 185 -11.53 -7.96 13.40
C PRO A 185 -11.12 -8.79 12.17
N THR A 186 -9.83 -8.79 11.86
CA THR A 186 -9.19 -9.78 10.98
C THR A 186 -8.35 -10.75 11.80
N HIS A 187 -7.99 -11.89 11.20
CA HIS A 187 -7.14 -12.89 11.85
C HIS A 187 -5.70 -12.36 12.03
N LYS A 188 -5.04 -12.86 13.07
CA LYS A 188 -3.69 -12.41 13.48
C LYS A 188 -2.54 -13.11 12.75
N ASP A 189 -2.83 -14.05 11.85
CA ASP A 189 -1.81 -14.94 11.26
C ASP A 189 -1.11 -14.38 10.02
N ASN A 190 -1.41 -13.14 9.61
CA ASN A 190 -0.89 -12.49 8.40
C ASN A 190 -1.20 -13.22 7.08
N ARG A 191 -2.22 -14.10 7.08
CA ARG A 191 -2.61 -14.92 5.92
C ARG A 191 -3.87 -14.40 5.21
N SER A 192 -4.35 -13.22 5.57
CA SER A 192 -5.45 -12.59 4.84
C SER A 192 -5.08 -12.40 3.38
N ILE A 193 -6.02 -12.72 2.50
CA ILE A 193 -5.94 -12.46 1.06
C ILE A 193 -7.09 -11.53 0.70
N VAL A 194 -6.78 -10.49 -0.04
CA VAL A 194 -7.79 -9.56 -0.58
C VAL A 194 -7.75 -9.64 -2.09
N LYS A 195 -8.91 -9.93 -2.70
CA LYS A 195 -9.08 -9.88 -4.15
C LYS A 195 -10.00 -8.73 -4.48
N GLU A 196 -9.66 -8.00 -5.53
CA GLU A 196 -10.41 -6.82 -5.93
C GLU A 196 -10.64 -6.81 -7.43
N ARG A 197 -11.74 -6.18 -7.82
CA ARG A 197 -12.03 -5.80 -9.19
C ARG A 197 -12.42 -4.34 -9.18
N ILE A 198 -11.58 -3.51 -9.78
CA ILE A 198 -11.72 -2.06 -9.83
C ILE A 198 -12.09 -1.67 -11.26
N TYR A 199 -13.24 -1.02 -11.43
CA TYR A 199 -13.77 -0.68 -12.75
C TYR A 199 -14.72 0.53 -12.68
N LEU A 200 -14.87 1.24 -13.81
CA LEU A 200 -15.87 2.29 -13.94
C LEU A 200 -17.26 1.70 -14.16
N ASP A 201 -18.27 2.36 -13.61
CA ASP A 201 -19.66 2.03 -13.94
C ASP A 201 -19.93 2.33 -15.42
N LYS A 202 -20.47 1.35 -16.16
CA LYS A 202 -20.71 1.47 -17.61
C LYS A 202 -21.77 2.52 -17.96
N ALA A 203 -22.74 2.76 -17.06
CA ALA A 203 -23.79 3.74 -17.27
C ALA A 203 -23.43 5.14 -16.73
N ASN A 204 -22.54 5.20 -15.75
CA ASN A 204 -22.11 6.44 -15.13
C ASN A 204 -20.60 6.41 -14.83
N PRO A 205 -19.72 6.83 -15.76
CA PRO A 205 -18.27 6.78 -15.57
C PRO A 205 -17.74 7.69 -14.44
N ASP A 206 -18.61 8.46 -13.81
CA ASP A 206 -18.29 9.20 -12.59
C ASP A 206 -18.39 8.36 -11.31
N ILE A 207 -18.66 7.06 -11.45
CA ILE A 207 -18.63 6.10 -10.33
C ILE A 207 -17.56 5.06 -10.59
N LEU A 208 -16.62 4.94 -9.67
CA LEU A 208 -15.64 3.86 -9.62
C LEU A 208 -16.15 2.80 -8.66
N HIS A 209 -16.19 1.56 -9.11
CA HIS A 209 -16.50 0.41 -8.28
C HIS A 209 -15.21 -0.30 -7.85
N ASP A 210 -15.19 -0.74 -6.61
CA ASP A 210 -14.21 -1.68 -6.11
C ASP A 210 -14.95 -2.85 -5.43
N GLN A 211 -15.01 -3.97 -6.13
CA GLN A 211 -15.55 -5.21 -5.58
C GLN A 211 -14.45 -5.94 -4.82
N ILE A 212 -14.54 -5.90 -3.49
CA ILE A 212 -13.52 -6.42 -2.58
C ILE A 212 -13.98 -7.76 -2.01
N THR A 213 -13.19 -8.79 -2.20
CA THR A 213 -13.38 -10.11 -1.57
C THR A 213 -12.29 -10.36 -0.54
N LEU A 214 -12.68 -10.44 0.72
CA LEU A 214 -11.79 -10.80 1.82
C LEU A 214 -11.84 -12.31 2.05
N ILE A 215 -10.67 -12.94 2.07
CA ILE A 215 -10.44 -14.33 2.46
C ILE A 215 -9.55 -14.29 3.71
N ASP A 216 -10.12 -14.64 4.87
CA ASP A 216 -9.44 -14.48 6.14
C ASP A 216 -9.96 -15.52 7.14
N HIS A 217 -9.09 -16.07 7.99
CA HIS A 217 -9.42 -17.14 8.93
C HIS A 217 -10.34 -16.69 10.11
N ALA A 218 -10.56 -15.38 10.26
CA ALA A 218 -11.59 -14.88 11.18
C ALA A 218 -13.01 -15.12 10.65
N TYR A 219 -13.17 -15.43 9.37
CA TYR A 219 -14.44 -15.59 8.68
C TYR A 219 -14.67 -17.03 8.23
N THR A 220 -15.90 -17.46 8.25
CA THR A 220 -16.31 -18.84 7.89
C THR A 220 -16.34 -19.08 6.38
N ARG A 221 -16.33 -18.03 5.59
CA ARG A 221 -16.32 -18.03 4.11
C ARG A 221 -15.70 -16.75 3.57
N PRO A 222 -15.24 -16.73 2.32
CA PRO A 222 -14.91 -15.49 1.64
C PRO A 222 -16.09 -14.50 1.70
N TRP A 223 -15.78 -13.23 1.92
CA TRP A 223 -16.80 -12.19 2.07
C TRP A 223 -16.55 -11.08 1.06
N THR A 224 -17.49 -10.92 0.13
CA THR A 224 -17.41 -9.94 -0.95
C THR A 224 -18.34 -8.77 -0.67
N ILE A 225 -17.82 -7.56 -0.82
CA ILE A 225 -18.58 -6.32 -0.79
C ILE A 225 -18.20 -5.47 -2.00
N THR A 226 -19.02 -4.48 -2.34
CA THR A 226 -18.67 -3.48 -3.36
C THR A 226 -18.66 -2.10 -2.73
N LYS A 227 -17.57 -1.36 -2.93
CA LYS A 227 -17.45 0.05 -2.60
C LYS A 227 -17.60 0.88 -3.86
N ASN A 228 -18.31 1.99 -3.74
CA ASN A 228 -18.57 2.92 -4.83
C ASN A 228 -17.94 4.26 -4.48
N TYR A 229 -17.09 4.76 -5.36
CA TYR A 229 -16.41 6.03 -5.17
C TYR A 229 -16.90 7.00 -6.24
N PRO A 230 -17.67 8.03 -5.88
CA PRO A 230 -18.04 9.08 -6.83
C PRO A 230 -16.81 9.90 -7.20
N ARG A 231 -16.76 10.33 -8.46
CA ARG A 231 -15.71 11.24 -8.93
C ARG A 231 -15.77 12.55 -8.16
N TYR A 232 -14.61 13.01 -7.70
CA TYR A 232 -14.51 14.27 -6.98
C TYR A 232 -14.68 15.45 -7.96
N LYS A 233 -15.78 16.19 -7.83
CA LYS A 233 -16.18 17.25 -8.76
C LYS A 233 -15.83 18.67 -8.26
N ASN A 234 -14.94 18.81 -7.31
CA ASN A 234 -14.51 20.13 -6.90
C ASN A 234 -13.66 20.75 -8.02
N PRO A 235 -13.97 21.99 -8.49
CA PRO A 235 -13.18 22.66 -9.51
C PRO A 235 -11.77 23.07 -9.02
N ALA A 236 -11.55 23.14 -7.70
CA ALA A 236 -10.22 23.33 -7.15
C ALA A 236 -9.42 21.99 -7.20
N PRO A 237 -8.09 22.05 -7.38
CA PRO A 237 -7.25 20.89 -7.19
C PRO A 237 -7.53 20.22 -5.84
N ILE A 238 -7.39 18.89 -5.79
CA ILE A 238 -7.48 18.18 -4.52
C ILE A 238 -6.41 18.73 -3.60
N TRP A 239 -6.84 19.16 -2.42
CA TRP A 239 -5.92 19.58 -1.38
C TRP A 239 -5.51 18.34 -0.58
N TRP A 240 -4.27 17.94 -0.73
CA TRP A 240 -3.67 16.89 0.07
C TRP A 240 -3.28 17.45 1.43
N HIS A 241 -3.87 16.88 2.48
CA HIS A 241 -3.56 17.28 3.85
C HIS A 241 -2.28 16.60 4.31
N GLU A 242 -1.45 17.33 5.02
CA GLU A 242 -0.41 16.72 5.81
C GLU A 242 -1.02 16.32 7.16
N GLU A 243 -1.24 15.02 7.35
CA GLU A 243 -1.79 14.50 8.59
C GLU A 243 -0.70 13.75 9.36
N VAL A 244 -0.33 14.29 10.49
CA VAL A 244 0.61 13.66 11.43
C VAL A 244 -0.20 13.13 12.61
N CYS A 245 -0.61 11.88 12.51
CA CYS A 245 -1.46 11.23 13.50
C CYS A 245 -0.89 11.34 14.93
N ALA A 246 0.43 11.29 15.09
CA ALA A 246 1.09 11.37 16.38
C ALA A 246 0.95 12.72 17.08
N GLU A 247 0.67 13.80 16.36
CA GLU A 247 0.53 15.13 16.96
C GLU A 247 -0.71 15.28 17.85
N ASN A 248 -1.79 14.57 17.52
CA ASN A 248 -3.08 14.73 18.18
C ASN A 248 -3.66 13.43 18.76
N ASN A 249 -2.97 12.32 18.63
CA ASN A 249 -3.54 11.01 18.95
C ASN A 249 -2.50 10.08 19.58
N VAL A 250 -1.88 10.54 20.66
CA VAL A 250 -0.89 9.74 21.38
C VAL A 250 -1.57 8.91 22.45
N HIS A 251 -1.43 7.60 22.34
CA HIS A 251 -1.92 6.61 23.30
C HIS A 251 -0.76 5.88 23.98
N VAL A 252 -0.92 5.60 25.25
CA VAL A 252 0.02 4.81 26.05
C VAL A 252 -0.72 3.71 26.78
N ASN A 253 -0.27 2.48 26.63
CA ASN A 253 -0.77 1.37 27.41
C ASN A 253 -0.03 1.31 28.76
N VAL A 254 -0.78 1.34 29.87
CA VAL A 254 -0.26 1.14 31.20
C VAL A 254 -0.86 -0.18 31.74
N GLY A 255 -0.08 -1.24 31.71
CA GLY A 255 -0.59 -2.59 31.98
C GLY A 255 -1.53 -3.06 30.87
N LYS A 256 -2.82 -3.24 31.20
CA LYS A 256 -3.88 -3.65 30.25
C LYS A 256 -4.79 -2.50 29.82
N GLU A 257 -4.58 -1.31 30.38
CA GLU A 257 -5.42 -0.15 30.12
C GLU A 257 -4.73 0.82 29.19
N ASP A 258 -5.53 1.47 28.36
CA ASP A 258 -5.10 2.46 27.37
C ASP A 258 -5.43 3.87 27.88
N TYR A 259 -4.51 4.82 27.67
CA TYR A 259 -4.65 6.21 28.09
C TYR A 259 -4.25 7.14 26.96
N TYR A 260 -4.93 8.27 26.87
CA TYR A 260 -4.46 9.40 26.06
C TYR A 260 -3.31 10.12 26.76
N VAL A 261 -2.34 10.58 25.99
CA VAL A 261 -1.34 11.52 26.49
C VAL A 261 -1.75 12.92 26.06
N SER A 262 -1.99 13.81 27.02
CA SER A 262 -2.24 15.22 26.71
C SER A 262 -1.00 15.91 26.18
N SER A 263 -1.16 17.11 25.60
CA SER A 263 -0.05 17.94 25.15
C SER A 263 0.97 18.25 26.25
N ASP A 264 0.53 18.25 27.51
CA ASP A 264 1.37 18.46 28.68
C ASP A 264 1.99 17.17 29.23
N GLY A 265 1.76 16.03 28.57
CA GLY A 265 2.29 14.74 28.96
C GLY A 265 1.52 14.01 30.05
N PHE A 266 0.31 14.47 30.41
CA PHE A 266 -0.54 13.78 31.37
C PHE A 266 -1.30 12.63 30.72
N LEU A 267 -1.42 11.51 31.44
CA LEU A 267 -2.24 10.38 31.03
C LEU A 267 -3.71 10.64 31.39
N MET A 268 -4.56 10.67 30.38
CA MET A 268 -5.99 10.86 30.50
C MET A 268 -6.75 9.56 30.21
N PRO A 269 -7.80 9.23 30.97
CA PRO A 269 -8.63 8.08 30.69
C PRO A 269 -9.23 8.13 29.29
N VAL A 270 -9.26 7.00 28.58
CA VAL A 270 -9.95 6.86 27.28
C VAL A 270 -11.38 6.37 27.41
N LYS A 271 -11.72 5.77 28.57
CA LYS A 271 -13.06 5.23 28.87
C LYS A 271 -13.72 6.05 29.95
N LYS A 272 -15.07 6.15 29.87
CA LYS A 272 -15.85 6.66 30.99
C LYS A 272 -15.65 5.76 32.23
N ASP A 273 -15.44 6.36 33.35
CA ASP A 273 -15.22 5.68 34.63
C ASP A 273 -13.94 4.80 34.72
N GLN A 274 -13.01 5.01 33.78
CA GLN A 274 -11.70 4.37 33.88
C GLN A 274 -10.91 4.88 35.06
N ALA A 275 -10.30 3.96 35.80
CA ALA A 275 -9.43 4.32 36.92
C ALA A 275 -8.22 5.13 36.44
N PRO A 276 -7.69 6.05 37.26
CA PRO A 276 -6.41 6.69 36.97
C PRO A 276 -5.32 5.65 36.74
N PRO A 277 -4.30 5.98 35.90
CA PRO A 277 -3.22 5.03 35.60
C PRO A 277 -2.45 4.65 36.88
N ASP A 278 -2.15 3.37 37.01
CA ASP A 278 -1.26 2.89 38.08
C ASP A 278 0.20 3.18 37.70
N LEU A 279 0.70 4.29 38.17
CA LEU A 279 2.06 4.76 37.89
C LEU A 279 3.12 4.12 38.77
N ARG A 280 2.79 3.17 39.67
CA ARG A 280 3.78 2.53 40.56
C ARG A 280 4.93 1.87 39.84
N TYR A 281 4.69 1.44 38.61
CA TYR A 281 5.68 0.81 37.74
C TYR A 281 6.30 1.77 36.72
N PHE A 282 5.82 2.99 36.66
CA PHE A 282 6.33 4.01 35.79
C PHE A 282 7.61 4.60 36.42
N ARG A 283 8.75 4.11 36.00
CA ARG A 283 10.03 4.74 36.36
C ARG A 283 10.30 5.86 35.38
N PRO A 284 10.40 7.14 35.81
CA PRO A 284 10.83 8.21 34.93
C PRO A 284 12.19 7.80 34.34
N ILE A 285 12.30 7.82 33.01
CA ILE A 285 13.58 7.60 32.34
C ILE A 285 14.43 8.81 32.66
N GLY A 286 15.33 8.66 33.63
CA GLY A 286 16.49 9.53 33.89
C GLY A 286 16.17 10.96 34.33
N LYS A 287 16.34 11.23 35.59
CA LYS A 287 16.99 12.49 36.03
C LYS A 287 18.48 12.22 36.18
#